data_e66b2eb558f622540636e3995d3d0d13
#
_entry.id   e66b2eb558f622540636e3995d3d0d13
#
_cell.length_a   1.000
_cell.length_b   1.000
_cell.length_c   1.000
_cell.angle_alpha   90.00
_cell.angle_beta   90.00
_cell.angle_gamma   90.00
#
_symmetry.space_group_name_H-M   'P 1'
#
loop_
_entity.id
_entity.type
_entity.pdbx_description
1 polymer ?
#
loop_
_entity_poly.entity_id
_entity_poly.type
_entity_poly.pdbx_seq_one_letter_code
_entity_poly.pdbx_strand_id
1 'polypeptide(L)'
;MNKKIVLTGGGSAGHVTPNLALIPKLLQRGIEVHYIGTNDGIEHTLVHDIPYHVIEAGKMRRYASAKNISDIFKIIKGYGQAKKILRELRPNLVFAKGGFVSVPVAWAAAKLKIPVILHESDYTPGLANKLCIKKAQKICLSFDTKTAHDSKSILTGSPVRLDLLSGNKQAGLAKLGFNGSKPVLLIMGGSLGAQAINDAVDSAIDELTEKYSIVHLRGRDKLNPALNSLADYKQFEYIEDGLNDIFAAADLALSRSGANAIFEFLALKLPALLVPLPLSASRGDQILNAAYFQKRGYARVLEQESLNRETLITALDELQTHRQELILNMAQSTEADGLGNVLNIIAESIGVI
;
A
#
# COMPACT_ATOMS: atom_id res chain seq x y z
N MET A 1 5.98 -5.02 -32.85
CA MET A 1 5.29 -6.06 -32.05
C MET A 1 4.77 -5.42 -30.78
N ASN A 2 3.51 -5.63 -30.44
CA ASN A 2 2.96 -5.13 -29.17
C ASN A 2 3.75 -5.74 -28.00
N LYS A 3 4.22 -4.90 -27.08
CA LYS A 3 4.87 -5.39 -25.87
C LYS A 3 3.83 -5.98 -24.93
N LYS A 4 4.20 -7.06 -24.26
CA LYS A 4 3.31 -7.80 -23.34
C LYS A 4 3.97 -7.95 -21.97
N ILE A 5 3.22 -7.67 -20.91
CA ILE A 5 3.69 -7.76 -19.53
C ILE A 5 2.74 -8.65 -18.73
N VAL A 6 3.30 -9.44 -17.84
CA VAL A 6 2.56 -10.18 -16.83
C VAL A 6 2.80 -9.52 -15.46
N LEU A 7 1.71 -9.16 -14.79
CA LEU A 7 1.72 -8.71 -13.40
C LEU A 7 1.36 -9.89 -12.49
N THR A 8 1.95 -9.95 -11.31
CA THR A 8 1.61 -10.94 -10.29
C THR A 8 1.82 -10.38 -8.89
N GLY A 9 1.01 -10.83 -7.98
CA GLY A 9 1.01 -10.42 -6.58
C GLY A 9 -0.29 -10.87 -5.94
N GLY A 10 -0.32 -11.10 -4.64
CA GLY A 10 -1.58 -11.52 -4.03
C GLY A 10 -1.45 -11.97 -2.58
N GLY A 11 -2.55 -12.50 -2.07
CA GLY A 11 -2.68 -12.91 -0.67
C GLY A 11 -2.99 -11.78 0.30
N SER A 12 -2.86 -10.52 -0.12
CA SER A 12 -3.35 -9.33 0.59
C SER A 12 -3.56 -8.18 -0.39
N ALA A 13 -4.45 -7.24 -0.07
CA ALA A 13 -4.68 -6.05 -0.88
C ALA A 13 -3.39 -5.24 -1.12
N GLY A 14 -2.48 -5.20 -0.14
CA GLY A 14 -1.20 -4.51 -0.23
C GLY A 14 -0.27 -5.01 -1.34
N HIS A 15 -0.42 -6.28 -1.77
CA HIS A 15 0.32 -6.84 -2.89
C HIS A 15 -0.42 -6.70 -4.24
N VAL A 16 -1.64 -6.20 -4.26
CA VAL A 16 -2.46 -6.05 -5.46
C VAL A 16 -2.61 -4.59 -5.86
N THR A 17 -2.94 -3.72 -4.91
CA THR A 17 -3.22 -2.29 -5.16
C THR A 17 -2.15 -1.58 -5.98
N PRO A 18 -0.83 -1.77 -5.74
CA PRO A 18 0.19 -1.14 -6.59
C PRO A 18 0.21 -1.67 -8.03
N ASN A 19 -0.17 -2.94 -8.25
CA ASN A 19 -0.34 -3.45 -9.60
C ASN A 19 -1.52 -2.80 -10.31
N LEU A 20 -2.64 -2.57 -9.58
CA LEU A 20 -3.80 -1.86 -10.12
C LEU A 20 -3.45 -0.43 -10.53
N ALA A 21 -2.55 0.24 -9.80
CA ALA A 21 -2.07 1.57 -10.17
C ALA A 21 -1.30 1.58 -11.50
N LEU A 22 -0.55 0.51 -11.80
CA LEU A 22 0.24 0.39 -13.04
C LEU A 22 -0.61 0.10 -14.27
N ILE A 23 -1.68 -0.68 -14.15
CA ILE A 23 -2.47 -1.21 -15.26
C ILE A 23 -2.94 -0.12 -16.23
N PRO A 24 -3.64 0.95 -15.81
CA PRO A 24 -4.16 1.97 -16.73
C PRO A 24 -3.05 2.64 -17.55
N LYS A 25 -1.89 2.91 -16.91
CA LYS A 25 -0.76 3.57 -17.57
C LYS A 25 -0.03 2.65 -18.54
N LEU A 26 0.07 1.37 -18.25
CA LEU A 26 0.63 0.38 -19.16
C LEU A 26 -0.27 0.21 -20.40
N LEU A 27 -1.58 0.13 -20.22
CA LEU A 27 -2.56 0.06 -21.30
C LEU A 27 -2.54 1.32 -22.19
N GLN A 28 -2.47 2.52 -21.58
CA GLN A 28 -2.33 3.80 -22.30
C GLN A 28 -1.06 3.86 -23.17
N ARG A 29 0.01 3.16 -22.77
CA ARG A 29 1.25 3.03 -23.57
C ARG A 29 1.17 1.95 -24.64
N GLY A 30 0.00 1.34 -24.87
CA GLY A 30 -0.20 0.27 -25.86
C GLY A 30 0.43 -1.06 -25.45
N ILE A 31 0.70 -1.27 -24.18
CA ILE A 31 1.28 -2.51 -23.64
C ILE A 31 0.14 -3.46 -23.29
N GLU A 32 0.19 -4.70 -23.80
CA GLU A 32 -0.74 -5.76 -23.42
C GLU A 32 -0.41 -6.26 -22.01
N VAL A 33 -1.37 -6.19 -21.10
CA VAL A 33 -1.19 -6.53 -19.69
C VAL A 33 -2.01 -7.75 -19.32
N HIS A 34 -1.39 -8.73 -18.69
CA HIS A 34 -2.04 -9.92 -18.12
C HIS A 34 -1.75 -9.99 -16.62
N TYR A 35 -2.64 -10.64 -15.87
CA TYR A 35 -2.42 -10.93 -14.46
C TYR A 35 -2.36 -12.44 -14.22
N ILE A 36 -1.41 -12.90 -13.39
CA ILE A 36 -1.38 -14.27 -12.88
C ILE A 36 -1.58 -14.23 -11.37
N GLY A 37 -2.63 -14.91 -10.90
CA GLY A 37 -3.01 -14.95 -9.49
C GLY A 37 -3.69 -16.27 -9.10
N THR A 38 -4.26 -16.33 -7.89
CA THR A 38 -5.02 -17.48 -7.41
C THR A 38 -6.52 -17.29 -7.62
N ASN A 39 -7.29 -18.37 -7.62
CA ASN A 39 -8.74 -18.31 -7.76
C ASN A 39 -9.44 -17.71 -6.53
N ASP A 40 -8.94 -18.04 -5.34
CA ASP A 40 -9.57 -17.70 -4.06
C ASP A 40 -8.89 -16.49 -3.38
N GLY A 41 -7.95 -15.85 -4.07
CA GLY A 41 -7.22 -14.70 -3.54
C GLY A 41 -7.97 -13.39 -3.76
N ILE A 42 -7.69 -12.40 -2.89
CA ILE A 42 -8.23 -11.05 -3.04
C ILE A 42 -7.86 -10.42 -4.40
N GLU A 43 -6.75 -10.84 -5.00
CA GLU A 43 -6.34 -10.41 -6.33
C GLU A 43 -7.36 -10.76 -7.40
N HIS A 44 -8.05 -11.91 -7.29
CA HIS A 44 -9.10 -12.30 -8.23
C HIS A 44 -10.33 -11.37 -8.14
N THR A 45 -10.62 -10.88 -6.94
CA THR A 45 -11.72 -9.94 -6.71
C THR A 45 -11.39 -8.52 -7.15
N LEU A 46 -10.10 -8.14 -7.18
CA LEU A 46 -9.69 -6.75 -7.44
C LEU A 46 -9.25 -6.49 -8.88
N VAL A 47 -8.91 -7.53 -9.66
CA VAL A 47 -8.41 -7.40 -11.03
C VAL A 47 -9.52 -7.77 -12.01
N HIS A 48 -10.09 -6.79 -12.71
CA HIS A 48 -11.24 -7.02 -13.62
C HIS A 48 -10.98 -6.68 -15.08
N ASP A 49 -10.19 -5.65 -15.36
CA ASP A 49 -10.16 -5.04 -16.70
C ASP A 49 -9.08 -5.60 -17.63
N ILE A 50 -8.44 -6.70 -17.23
CA ILE A 50 -7.37 -7.35 -18.00
C ILE A 50 -7.49 -8.88 -17.90
N PRO A 51 -6.93 -9.63 -18.88
CA PRO A 51 -6.92 -11.09 -18.83
C PRO A 51 -6.27 -11.62 -17.56
N TYR A 52 -7.02 -12.44 -16.81
CA TYR A 52 -6.60 -13.07 -15.56
C TYR A 52 -6.36 -14.55 -15.74
N HIS A 53 -5.22 -15.04 -15.27
CA HIS A 53 -4.83 -16.45 -15.36
C HIS A 53 -4.67 -17.04 -13.97
N VAL A 54 -5.37 -18.15 -13.74
CA VAL A 54 -5.40 -18.80 -12.44
C VAL A 54 -4.26 -19.82 -12.32
N ILE A 55 -3.57 -19.74 -11.17
CA ILE A 55 -2.61 -20.78 -10.74
C ILE A 55 -2.91 -21.20 -9.30
N GLU A 56 -2.41 -22.35 -8.90
CA GLU A 56 -2.32 -22.70 -7.49
C GLU A 56 -1.10 -22.04 -6.84
N ALA A 57 -1.26 -21.60 -5.60
CA ALA A 57 -0.15 -21.08 -4.81
C ALA A 57 -0.30 -21.51 -3.34
N GLY A 58 0.81 -21.90 -2.73
CA GLY A 58 0.87 -22.31 -1.33
C GLY A 58 1.40 -21.17 -0.46
N LYS A 59 0.77 -20.94 0.68
CA LYS A 59 1.20 -19.93 1.66
C LYS A 59 2.24 -20.55 2.61
N MET A 60 3.53 -20.41 2.31
CA MET A 60 4.59 -20.84 3.23
C MET A 60 4.50 -20.09 4.57
N ARG A 61 4.15 -20.82 5.62
CA ARG A 61 4.12 -20.31 6.98
C ARG A 61 5.49 -20.46 7.62
N ARG A 62 5.88 -19.52 8.48
CA ARG A 62 7.18 -19.53 9.16
C ARG A 62 7.27 -20.52 10.32
N TYR A 63 6.14 -21.08 10.77
CA TYR A 63 6.07 -22.09 11.83
C TYR A 63 5.80 -23.47 11.23
N ALA A 64 6.30 -24.51 11.89
CA ALA A 64 6.07 -25.90 11.49
C ALA A 64 4.56 -26.22 11.53
N SER A 65 4.02 -26.66 10.40
CA SER A 65 2.61 -27.02 10.25
C SER A 65 2.48 -28.10 9.19
N ALA A 66 1.65 -29.10 9.41
CA ALA A 66 1.32 -30.10 8.39
C ALA A 66 0.78 -29.47 7.08
N LYS A 67 0.16 -28.29 7.17
CA LYS A 67 -0.27 -27.51 6.01
C LYS A 67 0.89 -27.02 5.14
N ASN A 68 2.11 -26.90 5.68
CA ASN A 68 3.27 -26.52 4.87
C ASN A 68 3.62 -27.57 3.81
N ILE A 69 3.35 -28.84 4.07
CA ILE A 69 3.59 -29.94 3.10
C ILE A 69 2.64 -29.79 1.92
N SER A 70 1.34 -29.58 2.17
CA SER A 70 0.36 -29.34 1.10
C SER A 70 0.65 -28.05 0.33
N ASP A 71 1.13 -27.03 1.02
CA ASP A 71 1.50 -25.74 0.42
C ASP A 71 2.73 -25.86 -0.51
N ILE A 72 3.69 -26.72 -0.21
CA ILE A 72 4.82 -27.02 -1.11
C ILE A 72 4.30 -27.66 -2.41
N PHE A 73 3.40 -28.64 -2.33
CA PHE A 73 2.81 -29.26 -3.53
C PHE A 73 2.04 -28.24 -4.39
N LYS A 74 1.30 -27.32 -3.75
CA LYS A 74 0.63 -26.22 -4.45
C LYS A 74 1.62 -25.29 -5.14
N ILE A 75 2.76 -24.98 -4.51
CA ILE A 75 3.82 -24.15 -5.14
C ILE A 75 4.40 -24.87 -6.38
N ILE A 76 4.67 -26.18 -6.30
CA ILE A 76 5.18 -26.96 -7.43
C ILE A 76 4.15 -27.00 -8.56
N LYS A 77 2.88 -27.26 -8.26
CA LYS A 77 1.80 -27.27 -9.24
C LYS A 77 1.64 -25.88 -9.88
N GLY A 78 1.59 -24.83 -9.07
CA GLY A 78 1.51 -23.45 -9.53
C GLY A 78 2.71 -23.05 -10.41
N TYR A 79 3.91 -23.51 -10.08
CA TYR A 79 5.08 -23.31 -10.95
C TYR A 79 4.89 -23.96 -12.34
N GLY A 80 4.36 -25.19 -12.40
CA GLY A 80 4.05 -25.87 -13.66
C GLY A 80 3.00 -25.11 -14.48
N GLN A 81 1.92 -24.66 -13.82
CA GLN A 81 0.86 -23.86 -14.43
C GLN A 81 1.38 -22.50 -14.92
N ALA A 82 2.10 -21.77 -14.10
CA ALA A 82 2.71 -20.49 -14.47
C ALA A 82 3.66 -20.66 -15.67
N LYS A 83 4.47 -21.72 -15.67
CA LYS A 83 5.40 -22.01 -16.78
C LYS A 83 4.65 -22.29 -18.10
N LYS A 84 3.50 -22.97 -18.07
CA LYS A 84 2.65 -23.21 -19.24
C LYS A 84 2.09 -21.86 -19.76
N ILE A 85 1.45 -21.09 -18.89
CA ILE A 85 0.89 -19.78 -19.22
C ILE A 85 1.95 -18.84 -19.83
N LEU A 86 3.12 -18.73 -19.19
CA LEU A 86 4.19 -17.85 -19.67
C LEU A 86 4.78 -18.31 -21.01
N ARG A 87 4.80 -19.61 -21.32
CA ARG A 87 5.20 -20.12 -22.64
C ARG A 87 4.21 -19.74 -23.74
N GLU A 88 2.92 -19.79 -23.46
CA GLU A 88 1.86 -19.42 -24.39
C GLU A 88 1.83 -17.91 -24.61
N LEU A 89 1.89 -17.13 -23.54
CA LEU A 89 1.84 -15.65 -23.60
C LEU A 89 3.12 -15.02 -24.17
N ARG A 90 4.29 -15.60 -23.91
CA ARG A 90 5.62 -15.06 -24.28
C ARG A 90 5.79 -13.59 -23.89
N PRO A 91 5.57 -13.21 -22.62
CA PRO A 91 5.66 -11.81 -22.25
C PRO A 91 7.11 -11.31 -22.31
N ASN A 92 7.25 -10.01 -22.52
CA ASN A 92 8.55 -9.33 -22.50
C ASN A 92 9.10 -9.17 -21.06
N LEU A 93 8.20 -9.18 -20.05
CA LEU A 93 8.53 -8.93 -18.66
C LEU A 93 7.49 -9.58 -17.73
N VAL A 94 7.95 -10.02 -16.56
CA VAL A 94 7.11 -10.31 -15.39
C VAL A 94 7.41 -9.29 -14.31
N PHE A 95 6.39 -8.57 -13.85
CA PHE A 95 6.46 -7.69 -12.68
C PHE A 95 5.79 -8.37 -11.49
N ALA A 96 6.55 -8.61 -10.43
CA ALA A 96 6.12 -9.35 -9.26
C ALA A 96 6.11 -8.45 -8.02
N LYS A 97 4.90 -8.12 -7.53
CA LYS A 97 4.69 -7.22 -6.39
C LYS A 97 4.94 -7.88 -5.03
N GLY A 98 5.07 -9.18 -5.00
CA GLY A 98 5.24 -9.94 -3.77
C GLY A 98 3.99 -10.75 -3.37
N GLY A 99 4.00 -11.26 -2.13
CA GLY A 99 3.05 -12.27 -1.69
C GLY A 99 3.43 -13.67 -2.20
N PHE A 100 2.87 -14.70 -1.58
CA PHE A 100 3.20 -16.09 -1.90
C PHE A 100 2.85 -16.49 -3.35
N VAL A 101 1.90 -15.79 -3.96
CA VAL A 101 1.46 -15.98 -5.35
C VAL A 101 2.56 -15.65 -6.36
N SER A 102 3.41 -14.67 -6.06
CA SER A 102 4.50 -14.24 -6.94
C SER A 102 5.62 -15.28 -7.10
N VAL A 103 5.83 -16.15 -6.11
CA VAL A 103 6.99 -17.07 -6.09
C VAL A 103 6.99 -18.04 -7.26
N PRO A 104 5.92 -18.84 -7.51
CA PRO A 104 5.91 -19.79 -8.64
C PRO A 104 6.00 -19.04 -9.99
N VAL A 105 5.43 -17.84 -10.12
CA VAL A 105 5.44 -17.08 -11.36
C VAL A 105 6.85 -16.52 -11.64
N ALA A 106 7.50 -15.91 -10.66
CA ALA A 106 8.86 -15.38 -10.81
C ALA A 106 9.88 -16.50 -11.11
N TRP A 107 9.75 -17.66 -10.50
CA TRP A 107 10.62 -18.79 -10.76
C TRP A 107 10.40 -19.38 -12.15
N ALA A 108 9.14 -19.48 -12.60
CA ALA A 108 8.82 -19.93 -13.95
C ALA A 108 9.32 -18.96 -15.01
N ALA A 109 9.16 -17.65 -14.81
CA ALA A 109 9.69 -16.62 -15.71
C ALA A 109 11.21 -16.71 -15.82
N ALA A 110 11.93 -16.77 -14.70
CA ALA A 110 13.38 -16.90 -14.69
C ALA A 110 13.86 -18.20 -15.42
N LYS A 111 13.15 -19.32 -15.25
CA LYS A 111 13.45 -20.58 -15.97
C LYS A 111 13.27 -20.46 -17.47
N LEU A 112 12.31 -19.63 -17.90
CA LEU A 112 12.04 -19.33 -19.31
C LEU A 112 12.88 -18.18 -19.86
N LYS A 113 13.81 -17.63 -19.07
CA LYS A 113 14.65 -16.47 -19.39
C LYS A 113 13.85 -15.19 -19.69
N ILE A 114 12.63 -15.10 -19.13
CA ILE A 114 11.81 -13.89 -19.16
C ILE A 114 12.31 -12.97 -18.05
N PRO A 115 12.61 -11.69 -18.31
CA PRO A 115 13.03 -10.73 -17.30
C PRO A 115 12.01 -10.63 -16.16
N VAL A 116 12.50 -10.54 -14.91
CA VAL A 116 11.66 -10.39 -13.72
C VAL A 116 12.06 -9.11 -13.00
N ILE A 117 11.09 -8.23 -12.76
CA ILE A 117 11.21 -7.10 -11.84
C ILE A 117 10.43 -7.43 -10.58
N LEU A 118 11.08 -7.32 -9.42
CA LEU A 118 10.41 -7.38 -8.13
C LEU A 118 10.10 -5.99 -7.62
N HIS A 119 9.05 -5.85 -6.83
CA HIS A 119 8.79 -4.67 -6.04
C HIS A 119 8.65 -5.05 -4.56
N GLU A 120 9.39 -4.37 -3.69
CA GLU A 120 9.29 -4.51 -2.23
C GLU A 120 8.62 -3.28 -1.64
N SER A 121 7.53 -3.50 -0.91
CA SER A 121 6.75 -2.43 -0.31
C SER A 121 7.24 -2.00 1.06
N ASP A 122 7.66 -2.97 1.87
CA ASP A 122 8.02 -2.74 3.27
C ASP A 122 9.52 -2.46 3.40
N TYR A 123 9.91 -1.86 4.52
CA TYR A 123 11.31 -1.59 4.83
C TYR A 123 12.16 -2.86 4.87
N THR A 124 11.59 -3.98 5.34
CA THR A 124 12.25 -5.28 5.33
C THR A 124 11.64 -6.21 4.29
N PRO A 125 12.47 -6.87 3.45
CA PRO A 125 11.96 -7.77 2.42
C PRO A 125 11.12 -8.90 2.99
N GLY A 126 9.93 -9.09 2.43
CA GLY A 126 9.06 -10.21 2.72
C GLY A 126 9.67 -11.55 2.29
N LEU A 127 9.22 -12.67 2.90
CA LEU A 127 9.74 -14.01 2.59
C LEU A 127 9.62 -14.35 1.10
N ALA A 128 8.49 -14.04 0.47
CA ALA A 128 8.27 -14.28 -0.95
C ALA A 128 9.31 -13.56 -1.82
N ASN A 129 9.56 -12.27 -1.55
CA ASN A 129 10.56 -11.51 -2.28
C ASN A 129 11.97 -12.06 -2.02
N LYS A 130 12.32 -12.43 -0.78
CA LYS A 130 13.62 -13.07 -0.45
C LYS A 130 13.87 -14.32 -1.31
N LEU A 131 12.85 -15.14 -1.56
CA LEU A 131 12.94 -16.34 -2.40
C LEU A 131 13.12 -15.99 -3.90
N CYS A 132 12.72 -14.80 -4.32
CA CYS A 132 12.75 -14.36 -5.71
C CYS A 132 13.95 -13.44 -6.06
N ILE A 133 14.59 -12.80 -5.10
CA ILE A 133 15.68 -11.82 -5.29
C ILE A 133 16.76 -12.31 -6.27
N LYS A 134 17.23 -13.56 -6.10
CA LYS A 134 18.27 -14.14 -6.98
C LYS A 134 17.80 -14.33 -8.44
N LYS A 135 16.49 -14.32 -8.68
CA LYS A 135 15.88 -14.50 -10.00
C LYS A 135 15.52 -13.16 -10.66
N ALA A 136 15.53 -12.09 -9.90
CA ALA A 136 15.21 -10.76 -10.40
C ALA A 136 16.34 -10.15 -11.23
N GLN A 137 15.97 -9.43 -12.26
CA GLN A 137 16.85 -8.54 -13.04
C GLN A 137 16.98 -7.18 -12.35
N LYS A 138 15.85 -6.62 -11.88
CA LYS A 138 15.78 -5.37 -11.12
C LYS A 138 14.86 -5.55 -9.91
N ILE A 139 15.10 -4.77 -8.87
CA ILE A 139 14.30 -4.76 -7.63
C ILE A 139 13.93 -3.32 -7.35
N CYS A 140 12.65 -2.99 -7.49
CA CYS A 140 12.11 -1.71 -7.09
C CYS A 140 11.88 -1.70 -5.57
N LEU A 141 12.40 -0.72 -4.87
CA LEU A 141 12.28 -0.57 -3.42
C LEU A 141 11.44 0.65 -3.10
N SER A 142 10.47 0.49 -2.19
CA SER A 142 9.74 1.63 -1.65
C SER A 142 10.58 2.45 -0.68
N PHE A 143 11.52 1.83 0.02
CA PHE A 143 12.36 2.45 1.03
C PHE A 143 13.84 2.35 0.67
N ASP A 144 14.60 3.40 0.98
CA ASP A 144 16.07 3.39 0.90
C ASP A 144 16.65 2.54 2.02
N THR A 145 16.88 1.27 1.74
CA THR A 145 17.42 0.30 2.68
C THR A 145 18.87 -0.02 2.36
N LYS A 146 19.78 0.16 3.33
CA LYS A 146 21.20 -0.16 3.18
C LYS A 146 21.50 -1.65 2.92
N THR A 147 20.52 -2.52 3.12
CA THR A 147 20.59 -3.96 2.87
C THR A 147 20.21 -4.34 1.44
N ALA A 148 20.00 -3.36 0.58
CA ALA A 148 19.67 -3.57 -0.82
C ALA A 148 20.78 -4.35 -1.54
N HIS A 149 20.38 -5.21 -2.48
CA HIS A 149 21.31 -5.91 -3.40
C HIS A 149 21.80 -4.90 -4.43
N ASP A 150 22.86 -4.20 -4.12
CA ASP A 150 23.33 -2.91 -4.61
C ASP A 150 23.25 -2.68 -6.13
N SER A 151 23.56 -3.69 -6.95
CA SER A 151 23.55 -3.53 -8.41
C SER A 151 22.18 -3.68 -9.08
N LYS A 152 21.19 -4.26 -8.41
CA LYS A 152 19.85 -4.54 -8.96
C LYS A 152 18.75 -3.72 -8.30
N SER A 153 19.03 -3.12 -7.16
CA SER A 153 18.05 -2.40 -6.35
C SER A 153 17.98 -0.94 -6.76
N ILE A 154 16.76 -0.46 -6.94
CA ILE A 154 16.47 0.91 -7.35
C ILE A 154 15.40 1.45 -6.40
N LEU A 155 15.67 2.58 -5.77
CA LEU A 155 14.70 3.29 -4.96
C LEU A 155 13.65 3.91 -5.89
N THR A 156 12.40 3.51 -5.72
CA THR A 156 11.29 3.98 -6.56
C THR A 156 10.18 4.65 -5.78
N GLY A 157 10.03 4.35 -4.50
CA GLY A 157 8.76 4.56 -3.82
C GLY A 157 7.74 3.47 -4.18
N SER A 158 6.51 3.62 -3.73
CA SER A 158 5.41 2.68 -4.00
C SER A 158 4.43 3.26 -5.02
N PRO A 159 3.99 2.50 -6.04
CA PRO A 159 2.97 2.97 -6.96
C PRO A 159 1.66 3.29 -6.24
N VAL A 160 1.20 4.52 -6.36
CA VAL A 160 -0.06 5.02 -5.82
C VAL A 160 -1.05 5.21 -6.97
N ARG A 161 -2.32 4.88 -6.73
CA ARG A 161 -3.38 5.03 -7.73
C ARG A 161 -3.60 6.50 -8.07
N LEU A 162 -3.68 6.80 -9.37
CA LEU A 162 -3.86 8.18 -9.85
C LEU A 162 -5.22 8.77 -9.49
N ASP A 163 -6.25 7.95 -9.35
CA ASP A 163 -7.57 8.39 -8.93
C ASP A 163 -7.51 9.06 -7.56
N LEU A 164 -6.68 8.58 -6.63
CA LEU A 164 -6.49 9.22 -5.32
C LEU A 164 -5.92 10.64 -5.42
N LEU A 165 -5.12 10.92 -6.47
CA LEU A 165 -4.50 12.24 -6.67
C LEU A 165 -5.44 13.24 -7.39
N SER A 166 -6.58 12.78 -7.89
CA SER A 166 -7.54 13.58 -8.68
C SER A 166 -8.75 14.06 -7.89
N GLY A 167 -8.72 13.97 -6.56
CA GLY A 167 -9.82 14.36 -5.69
C GLY A 167 -10.07 15.87 -5.67
N ASN A 168 -11.31 16.26 -5.35
CA ASN A 168 -11.75 17.62 -5.20
C ASN A 168 -12.09 17.95 -3.73
N LYS A 169 -11.40 18.93 -3.14
CA LYS A 169 -11.59 19.34 -1.73
C LYS A 169 -13.04 19.76 -1.43
N GLN A 170 -13.65 20.52 -2.30
CA GLN A 170 -15.02 21.02 -2.08
C GLN A 170 -16.04 19.89 -2.17
N ALA A 171 -15.86 18.95 -3.11
CA ALA A 171 -16.70 17.77 -3.22
C ALA A 171 -16.57 16.88 -1.95
N GLY A 172 -15.36 16.71 -1.45
CA GLY A 172 -15.11 15.97 -0.20
C GLY A 172 -15.77 16.63 1.01
N LEU A 173 -15.63 17.94 1.18
CA LEU A 173 -16.29 18.68 2.25
C LEU A 173 -17.81 18.57 2.15
N ALA A 174 -18.38 18.75 0.97
CA ALA A 174 -19.82 18.63 0.73
C ALA A 174 -20.34 17.23 1.05
N LYS A 175 -19.61 16.17 0.61
CA LYS A 175 -19.94 14.77 0.90
C LYS A 175 -19.96 14.47 2.41
N LEU A 176 -19.05 15.09 3.17
CA LEU A 176 -18.97 14.95 4.63
C LEU A 176 -19.94 15.87 5.39
N GLY A 177 -20.53 16.86 4.72
CA GLY A 177 -21.35 17.87 5.37
C GLY A 177 -20.54 18.85 6.23
N PHE A 178 -19.25 19.05 5.92
CA PHE A 178 -18.37 19.99 6.61
C PHE A 178 -18.38 21.36 5.91
N ASN A 179 -18.35 22.42 6.69
CA ASN A 179 -18.35 23.80 6.18
C ASN A 179 -16.94 24.35 5.87
N GLY A 180 -15.89 23.60 6.18
CA GLY A 180 -14.51 23.99 5.95
C GLY A 180 -13.95 25.04 6.93
N SER A 181 -14.63 25.33 8.05
CA SER A 181 -14.16 26.27 9.07
C SER A 181 -13.03 25.73 9.94
N LYS A 182 -12.94 24.42 10.05
CA LYS A 182 -11.90 23.69 10.79
C LYS A 182 -11.05 22.86 9.84
N PRO A 183 -9.77 22.61 10.16
CA PRO A 183 -8.97 21.63 9.41
C PRO A 183 -9.61 20.23 9.51
N VAL A 184 -9.54 19.46 8.42
CA VAL A 184 -10.09 18.11 8.37
C VAL A 184 -9.03 17.11 8.79
N LEU A 185 -9.35 16.32 9.82
CA LEU A 185 -8.54 15.18 10.28
C LEU A 185 -9.12 13.87 9.73
N LEU A 186 -8.36 13.22 8.84
CA LEU A 186 -8.67 11.87 8.33
C LEU A 186 -8.07 10.82 9.27
N ILE A 187 -8.91 9.94 9.82
CA ILE A 187 -8.47 8.85 10.68
C ILE A 187 -8.72 7.51 9.98
N MET A 188 -7.67 6.69 9.82
CA MET A 188 -7.79 5.40 9.14
C MET A 188 -6.84 4.34 9.71
N GLY A 189 -7.39 3.17 10.04
CA GLY A 189 -6.64 2.04 10.62
C GLY A 189 -6.31 0.91 9.63
N GLY A 190 -6.53 1.12 8.33
CA GLY A 190 -6.51 0.06 7.31
C GLY A 190 -7.86 -0.68 7.21
N SER A 191 -7.97 -1.67 6.33
CA SER A 191 -9.24 -2.35 5.98
C SER A 191 -9.96 -3.02 7.16
N LEU A 192 -9.23 -3.46 8.17
CA LEU A 192 -9.79 -4.07 9.38
C LEU A 192 -10.02 -3.06 10.51
N GLY A 193 -9.64 -1.81 10.30
CA GLY A 193 -9.64 -0.77 11.31
C GLY A 193 -8.56 -1.02 12.40
N ALA A 194 -8.38 -0.06 13.29
CA ALA A 194 -7.39 -0.10 14.37
C ALA A 194 -8.04 0.21 15.70
N GLN A 195 -8.39 -0.83 16.47
CA GLN A 195 -9.13 -0.67 17.73
C GLN A 195 -8.45 0.31 18.70
N ALA A 196 -7.13 0.20 18.89
CA ALA A 196 -6.41 1.10 19.80
C ALA A 196 -6.49 2.58 19.36
N ILE A 197 -6.49 2.85 18.05
CA ILE A 197 -6.69 4.22 17.52
C ILE A 197 -8.15 4.64 17.75
N ASN A 198 -9.12 3.76 17.46
CA ASN A 198 -10.53 4.06 17.69
C ASN A 198 -10.81 4.43 19.15
N ASP A 199 -10.28 3.63 20.10
CA ASP A 199 -10.47 3.85 21.54
C ASP A 199 -9.83 5.16 22.02
N ALA A 200 -8.63 5.48 21.55
CA ALA A 200 -7.94 6.72 21.88
C ALA A 200 -8.70 7.95 21.34
N VAL A 201 -9.18 7.86 20.09
CA VAL A 201 -10.00 8.92 19.49
C VAL A 201 -11.31 9.11 20.24
N ASP A 202 -12.00 8.02 20.56
CA ASP A 202 -13.27 8.08 21.30
C ASP A 202 -13.09 8.75 22.67
N SER A 203 -11.97 8.47 23.36
CA SER A 203 -11.66 9.08 24.66
C SER A 203 -11.33 10.58 24.60
N ALA A 204 -10.91 11.08 23.42
CA ALA A 204 -10.51 12.44 23.18
C ALA A 204 -11.51 13.23 22.31
N ILE A 205 -12.67 12.65 21.98
CA ILE A 205 -13.53 13.13 20.90
C ILE A 205 -14.00 14.59 21.09
N ASP A 206 -14.33 14.98 22.32
CA ASP A 206 -14.83 16.33 22.62
C ASP A 206 -13.77 17.38 22.28
N GLU A 207 -12.52 17.19 22.75
CA GLU A 207 -11.42 18.12 22.45
C GLU A 207 -11.02 18.10 20.98
N LEU A 208 -11.05 16.93 20.35
CA LEU A 208 -10.71 16.80 18.93
C LEU A 208 -11.73 17.50 18.03
N THR A 209 -13.03 17.40 18.34
CA THR A 209 -14.08 18.06 17.57
C THR A 209 -14.14 19.57 17.78
N GLU A 210 -13.57 20.10 18.87
CA GLU A 210 -13.35 21.55 19.01
C GLU A 210 -12.36 22.08 17.99
N LYS A 211 -11.30 21.31 17.67
CA LYS A 211 -10.18 21.72 16.83
C LYS A 211 -10.33 21.29 15.36
N TYR A 212 -10.96 20.15 15.10
CA TYR A 212 -11.00 19.50 13.79
C TYR A 212 -12.42 19.12 13.37
N SER A 213 -12.67 19.10 12.06
CA SER A 213 -13.73 18.30 11.46
C SER A 213 -13.15 16.91 11.15
N ILE A 214 -13.73 15.85 11.69
CA ILE A 214 -13.13 14.50 11.70
C ILE A 214 -13.88 13.57 10.76
N VAL A 215 -13.14 12.91 9.85
CA VAL A 215 -13.63 11.77 9.08
C VAL A 215 -12.87 10.51 9.52
N HIS A 216 -13.60 9.53 10.07
CA HIS A 216 -13.01 8.36 10.71
C HIS A 216 -13.42 7.06 10.01
N LEU A 217 -12.47 6.39 9.36
CA LEU A 217 -12.63 5.04 8.78
C LEU A 217 -12.31 4.02 9.87
N ARG A 218 -13.34 3.63 10.62
CA ARG A 218 -13.18 2.81 11.83
C ARG A 218 -12.88 1.33 11.54
N GLY A 219 -13.22 0.85 10.34
CA GLY A 219 -13.18 -0.57 9.97
C GLY A 219 -14.51 -1.28 10.20
N ARG A 220 -14.62 -2.46 9.61
CA ARG A 220 -15.84 -3.27 9.63
C ARG A 220 -16.30 -3.57 11.04
N ASP A 221 -17.63 -3.45 11.29
CA ASP A 221 -18.32 -3.74 12.57
C ASP A 221 -17.78 -2.92 13.77
N LYS A 222 -17.19 -1.72 13.52
CA LYS A 222 -16.57 -0.88 14.57
C LYS A 222 -17.14 0.53 14.67
N LEU A 223 -18.30 0.78 14.08
CA LEU A 223 -18.98 2.07 14.26
C LEU A 223 -19.36 2.27 15.73
N ASN A 224 -19.28 3.51 16.20
CA ASN A 224 -19.74 3.91 17.55
C ASN A 224 -21.01 4.76 17.43
N PRO A 225 -22.21 4.19 17.59
CA PRO A 225 -23.46 4.91 17.43
C PRO A 225 -23.63 6.13 18.34
N ALA A 226 -22.98 6.14 19.52
CA ALA A 226 -23.03 7.26 20.46
C ALA A 226 -22.46 8.57 19.90
N LEU A 227 -21.57 8.48 18.88
CA LEU A 227 -20.92 9.62 18.28
C LEU A 227 -21.63 10.17 17.02
N ASN A 228 -22.73 9.55 16.58
CA ASN A 228 -23.42 9.94 15.34
C ASN A 228 -24.05 11.33 15.41
N SER A 229 -24.33 11.86 16.60
CA SER A 229 -24.91 13.19 16.79
C SER A 229 -23.93 14.34 16.67
N LEU A 230 -22.62 14.08 16.67
CA LEU A 230 -21.58 15.10 16.58
C LEU A 230 -21.51 15.69 15.16
N ALA A 231 -21.68 17.02 15.05
CA ALA A 231 -21.68 17.71 13.76
C ALA A 231 -20.36 17.61 13.02
N ASP A 232 -19.24 17.78 13.75
CA ASP A 232 -17.87 17.76 13.24
C ASP A 232 -17.23 16.36 13.25
N TYR A 233 -18.02 15.30 13.33
CA TYR A 233 -17.54 13.93 13.30
C TYR A 233 -18.36 13.06 12.36
N LYS A 234 -17.71 12.46 11.38
CA LYS A 234 -18.30 11.50 10.44
C LYS A 234 -17.52 10.21 10.49
N GLN A 235 -18.22 9.08 10.70
CA GLN A 235 -17.62 7.76 10.76
C GLN A 235 -18.15 6.83 9.68
N PHE A 236 -17.27 5.97 9.20
CA PHE A 236 -17.55 4.96 8.17
C PHE A 236 -16.83 3.66 8.53
N GLU A 237 -17.39 2.52 8.16
CA GLU A 237 -16.64 1.27 8.19
C GLU A 237 -15.52 1.31 7.17
N TYR A 238 -15.85 1.70 5.93
CA TYR A 238 -14.97 1.99 4.81
C TYR A 238 -15.67 2.89 3.81
N ILE A 239 -14.94 3.44 2.88
CA ILE A 239 -15.49 4.29 1.80
C ILE A 239 -15.09 3.65 0.48
N GLU A 240 -16.07 3.25 -0.34
CA GLU A 240 -15.87 2.70 -1.68
C GLU A 240 -15.70 3.82 -2.70
N ASP A 241 -16.69 4.73 -2.75
CA ASP A 241 -16.74 5.79 -3.75
C ASP A 241 -16.39 7.17 -3.17
N GLY A 242 -15.59 7.94 -3.93
CA GLY A 242 -15.23 9.31 -3.56
C GLY A 242 -14.19 9.38 -2.42
N LEU A 243 -13.41 8.32 -2.20
CA LEU A 243 -12.31 8.33 -1.25
C LEU A 243 -11.23 9.36 -1.65
N ASN A 244 -11.03 9.58 -2.95
CA ASN A 244 -10.16 10.62 -3.47
C ASN A 244 -10.57 12.03 -3.02
N ASP A 245 -11.88 12.34 -3.03
CA ASP A 245 -12.38 13.64 -2.57
C ASP A 245 -12.21 13.79 -1.05
N ILE A 246 -12.35 12.70 -0.30
CA ILE A 246 -12.09 12.69 1.14
C ILE A 246 -10.59 12.96 1.42
N PHE A 247 -9.69 12.32 0.68
CA PHE A 247 -8.26 12.62 0.77
C PHE A 247 -7.94 14.06 0.41
N ALA A 248 -8.56 14.60 -0.65
CA ALA A 248 -8.39 15.99 -1.06
C ALA A 248 -8.95 17.00 -0.01
N ALA A 249 -9.98 16.60 0.74
CA ALA A 249 -10.52 17.41 1.83
C ALA A 249 -9.65 17.38 3.09
N ALA A 250 -8.88 16.30 3.30
CA ALA A 250 -8.09 16.11 4.50
C ALA A 250 -6.90 17.10 4.57
N ASP A 251 -6.69 17.67 5.73
CA ASP A 251 -5.56 18.55 6.04
C ASP A 251 -4.47 17.83 6.85
N LEU A 252 -4.86 16.81 7.64
CA LEU A 252 -4.02 15.96 8.45
C LEU A 252 -4.54 14.52 8.41
N ALA A 253 -3.67 13.55 8.67
CA ALA A 253 -4.05 12.16 8.84
C ALA A 253 -3.59 11.58 10.19
N LEU A 254 -4.37 10.65 10.74
CA LEU A 254 -3.99 9.76 11.83
C LEU A 254 -4.14 8.33 11.33
N SER A 255 -3.05 7.56 11.30
CA SER A 255 -3.11 6.24 10.67
C SER A 255 -2.10 5.24 11.24
N ARG A 256 -2.30 3.97 10.87
CA ARG A 256 -1.23 2.98 10.92
C ARG A 256 -0.17 3.29 9.87
N SER A 257 1.03 2.72 10.03
CA SER A 257 2.17 2.90 9.13
C SER A 257 2.34 1.74 8.14
N GLY A 258 1.23 1.24 7.60
CA GLY A 258 1.28 0.29 6.47
C GLY A 258 1.85 0.95 5.22
N ALA A 259 2.74 0.28 4.51
CA ALA A 259 3.50 0.87 3.41
C ALA A 259 2.62 1.57 2.36
N ASN A 260 1.50 0.97 1.94
CA ASN A 260 0.64 1.61 0.94
C ASN A 260 0.08 2.95 1.43
N ALA A 261 -0.50 2.98 2.64
CA ALA A 261 -1.13 4.19 3.17
C ALA A 261 -0.12 5.34 3.33
N ILE A 262 1.08 5.06 3.86
CA ILE A 262 2.07 6.12 4.06
C ILE A 262 2.64 6.66 2.76
N PHE A 263 2.74 5.84 1.69
CA PHE A 263 3.10 6.32 0.36
C PHE A 263 1.94 7.05 -0.33
N GLU A 264 0.68 6.73 -0.03
CA GLU A 264 -0.48 7.55 -0.44
C GLU A 264 -0.40 8.94 0.21
N PHE A 265 -0.11 9.02 1.51
CA PHE A 265 0.09 10.31 2.19
C PHE A 265 1.28 11.09 1.61
N LEU A 266 2.39 10.43 1.32
CA LEU A 266 3.55 11.05 0.69
C LEU A 266 3.21 11.67 -0.68
N ALA A 267 2.53 10.90 -1.53
CA ALA A 267 2.13 11.34 -2.87
C ALA A 267 1.12 12.51 -2.82
N LEU A 268 0.21 12.49 -1.84
CA LEU A 268 -0.77 13.55 -1.58
C LEU A 268 -0.18 14.75 -0.81
N LYS A 269 1.03 14.64 -0.28
CA LYS A 269 1.65 15.60 0.65
C LYS A 269 0.76 15.85 1.87
N LEU A 270 0.14 14.80 2.39
CA LEU A 270 -0.77 14.83 3.54
C LEU A 270 0.00 14.52 4.81
N PRO A 271 0.26 15.51 5.69
CA PRO A 271 0.96 15.26 6.95
C PRO A 271 0.23 14.28 7.83
N ALA A 272 0.95 13.31 8.38
CA ALA A 272 0.36 12.22 9.13
C ALA A 272 1.01 12.01 10.51
N LEU A 273 0.17 11.70 11.50
CA LEU A 273 0.56 11.07 12.75
C LEU A 273 0.44 9.56 12.57
N LEU A 274 1.56 8.85 12.63
CA LEU A 274 1.62 7.42 12.43
C LEU A 274 1.67 6.69 13.76
N VAL A 275 0.76 5.74 13.95
CA VAL A 275 0.72 4.86 15.12
C VAL A 275 1.01 3.43 14.63
N PRO A 276 2.28 2.98 14.63
CA PRO A 276 2.65 1.66 14.13
C PRO A 276 2.04 0.53 14.95
N LEU A 277 1.81 -0.62 14.33
CA LEU A 277 1.48 -1.85 15.06
C LEU A 277 2.67 -2.29 15.91
N PRO A 278 2.46 -2.63 17.19
CA PRO A 278 3.53 -3.06 18.07
C PRO A 278 4.10 -4.44 17.69
N LEU A 279 5.27 -4.77 18.23
CA LEU A 279 5.91 -6.07 18.00
C LEU A 279 5.07 -7.25 18.49
N SER A 280 4.25 -7.05 19.52
CA SER A 280 3.30 -8.05 20.02
C SER A 280 2.21 -8.43 19.00
N ALA A 281 1.88 -7.53 18.06
CA ALA A 281 0.83 -7.72 17.07
C ALA A 281 1.37 -7.86 15.63
N SER A 282 2.67 -7.61 15.40
CA SER A 282 3.25 -7.59 14.06
C SER A 282 4.71 -8.06 14.05
N ARG A 283 5.31 -8.10 12.84
CA ARG A 283 6.73 -8.40 12.66
C ARG A 283 7.64 -7.17 12.85
N GLY A 284 7.06 -6.02 13.18
CA GLY A 284 7.78 -4.77 13.30
C GLY A 284 7.98 -4.01 11.99
N ASP A 285 7.47 -4.50 10.85
CA ASP A 285 7.60 -3.80 9.57
C ASP A 285 7.03 -2.38 9.65
N GLN A 286 5.88 -2.19 10.33
CA GLN A 286 5.26 -0.87 10.50
C GLN A 286 6.11 0.08 11.37
N ILE A 287 6.80 -0.42 12.38
CA ILE A 287 7.70 0.38 13.22
C ILE A 287 8.84 0.92 12.35
N LEU A 288 9.44 0.08 11.51
CA LEU A 288 10.52 0.49 10.62
C LEU A 288 10.04 1.45 9.52
N ASN A 289 8.86 1.20 8.97
CA ASN A 289 8.23 2.10 8.00
C ASN A 289 8.00 3.50 8.61
N ALA A 290 7.43 3.57 9.83
CA ALA A 290 7.18 4.81 10.55
C ALA A 290 8.48 5.55 10.87
N ALA A 291 9.48 4.85 11.39
CA ALA A 291 10.78 5.42 11.72
C ALA A 291 11.49 6.02 10.48
N TYR A 292 11.36 5.36 9.32
CA TYR A 292 11.89 5.90 8.07
C TYR A 292 11.20 7.22 7.68
N PHE A 293 9.86 7.27 7.73
CA PHE A 293 9.09 8.46 7.41
C PHE A 293 9.37 9.61 8.38
N GLN A 294 9.48 9.31 9.68
CA GLN A 294 9.86 10.29 10.70
C GLN A 294 11.26 10.85 10.43
N LYS A 295 12.24 10.00 10.16
CA LYS A 295 13.61 10.41 9.86
C LYS A 295 13.73 11.31 8.64
N ARG A 296 12.87 11.09 7.63
CA ARG A 296 12.79 11.92 6.41
C ARG A 296 11.99 13.20 6.61
N GLY A 297 11.37 13.38 7.77
CA GLY A 297 10.48 14.51 8.03
C GLY A 297 9.19 14.48 7.22
N TYR A 298 8.69 13.27 6.89
CA TYR A 298 7.43 13.10 6.15
C TYR A 298 6.24 12.91 7.08
N ALA A 299 6.46 12.46 8.32
CA ALA A 299 5.42 12.17 9.30
C ALA A 299 5.91 12.36 10.74
N ARG A 300 4.97 12.42 11.68
CA ARG A 300 5.21 12.25 13.12
C ARG A 300 4.83 10.83 13.53
N VAL A 301 5.41 10.33 14.60
CA VAL A 301 5.18 8.97 15.09
C VAL A 301 4.81 9.00 16.57
N LEU A 302 3.78 8.26 16.94
CA LEU A 302 3.39 8.00 18.32
C LEU A 302 3.31 6.47 18.50
N GLU A 303 4.14 5.92 19.38
CA GLU A 303 4.12 4.48 19.66
C GLU A 303 2.79 4.06 20.29
N GLN A 304 2.25 2.90 19.88
CA GLN A 304 0.94 2.46 20.36
C GLN A 304 0.91 2.27 21.88
N GLU A 305 2.02 1.86 22.48
CA GLU A 305 2.15 1.67 23.93
C GLU A 305 2.00 2.97 24.72
N SER A 306 2.30 4.09 24.07
CA SER A 306 2.15 5.44 24.64
C SER A 306 0.83 6.11 24.23
N LEU A 307 0.02 5.46 23.39
CA LEU A 307 -1.21 6.04 22.86
C LEU A 307 -2.29 6.10 23.93
N ASN A 308 -2.67 7.31 24.33
CA ASN A 308 -3.79 7.63 25.21
C ASN A 308 -4.36 9.01 24.81
N ARG A 309 -5.41 9.49 25.51
CA ARG A 309 -6.05 10.78 25.24
C ARG A 309 -5.06 11.94 25.19
N GLU A 310 -4.24 12.10 26.22
CA GLU A 310 -3.34 13.25 26.38
C GLU A 310 -2.21 13.25 25.33
N THR A 311 -1.58 12.09 25.14
CA THR A 311 -0.50 11.94 24.15
C THR A 311 -0.99 12.08 22.73
N LEU A 312 -2.21 11.62 22.42
CA LEU A 312 -2.84 11.78 21.11
C LEU A 312 -3.06 13.27 20.80
N ILE A 313 -3.67 14.02 21.75
CA ILE A 313 -3.93 15.46 21.56
C ILE A 313 -2.61 16.21 21.35
N THR A 314 -1.63 16.00 22.24
CA THR A 314 -0.30 16.63 22.13
C THR A 314 0.36 16.34 20.80
N ALA A 315 0.35 15.08 20.36
CA ALA A 315 0.98 14.69 19.08
C ALA A 315 0.28 15.27 17.85
N LEU A 316 -1.06 15.43 17.90
CA LEU A 316 -1.82 16.10 16.83
C LEU A 316 -1.58 17.61 16.82
N ASP A 317 -1.44 18.26 17.97
CA ASP A 317 -1.09 19.69 18.08
C ASP A 317 0.33 19.93 17.52
N GLU A 318 1.29 19.06 17.82
CA GLU A 318 2.64 19.09 17.24
C GLU A 318 2.60 18.85 15.73
N LEU A 319 1.79 17.90 15.24
CA LEU A 319 1.62 17.64 13.81
C LEU A 319 1.09 18.89 13.09
N GLN A 320 0.06 19.52 13.66
CA GLN A 320 -0.52 20.74 13.10
C GLN A 320 0.50 21.90 13.07
N THR A 321 1.28 22.06 14.12
CA THR A 321 2.32 23.09 14.24
C THR A 321 3.39 22.94 13.17
N HIS A 322 3.83 21.70 12.90
CA HIS A 322 4.88 21.40 11.93
C HIS A 322 4.35 21.02 10.53
N ARG A 323 3.05 21.19 10.30
CA ARG A 323 2.38 20.78 9.05
C ARG A 323 3.10 21.28 7.80
N GLN A 324 3.46 22.55 7.76
CA GLN A 324 4.08 23.16 6.57
C GLN A 324 5.48 22.61 6.30
N GLU A 325 6.26 22.37 7.34
CA GLU A 325 7.59 21.74 7.23
C GLU A 325 7.49 20.35 6.62
N LEU A 326 6.55 19.52 7.10
CA LEU A 326 6.33 18.17 6.58
C LEU A 326 5.90 18.20 5.11
N ILE A 327 5.02 19.12 4.70
CA ILE A 327 4.61 19.30 3.31
C ILE A 327 5.81 19.64 2.40
N LEU A 328 6.68 20.54 2.84
CA LEU A 328 7.88 20.93 2.10
C LEU A 328 8.85 19.76 1.93
N ASN A 329 9.07 18.98 3.00
CA ASN A 329 9.92 17.78 2.94
C ASN A 329 9.35 16.72 1.99
N MET A 330 8.04 16.46 2.06
CA MET A 330 7.37 15.53 1.15
C MET A 330 7.44 16.01 -0.31
N ALA A 331 7.35 17.31 -0.56
CA ALA A 331 7.43 17.86 -1.90
C ALA A 331 8.80 17.70 -2.56
N GLN A 332 9.87 17.51 -1.78
CA GLN A 332 11.24 17.29 -2.26
C GLN A 332 11.54 15.79 -2.46
N SER A 333 10.61 14.91 -2.09
CA SER A 333 10.82 13.46 -2.16
C SER A 333 10.77 12.94 -3.59
N THR A 334 11.78 12.22 -4.01
CA THR A 334 11.80 11.48 -5.29
C THR A 334 10.94 10.20 -5.23
N GLU A 335 10.65 9.70 -4.02
CA GLU A 335 9.84 8.51 -3.78
C GLU A 335 8.32 8.80 -3.89
N ALA A 336 7.93 10.07 -3.91
CA ALA A 336 6.53 10.49 -4.00
C ALA A 336 5.87 10.08 -5.34
N ASP A 337 6.64 10.05 -6.44
CA ASP A 337 6.17 9.55 -7.74
C ASP A 337 6.56 8.07 -7.96
N GLY A 338 6.20 7.21 -7.01
CA GLY A 338 6.50 5.77 -7.12
C GLY A 338 5.89 5.12 -8.35
N LEU A 339 4.74 5.60 -8.82
CA LEU A 339 4.11 5.11 -10.05
C LEU A 339 4.96 5.44 -11.28
N GLY A 340 5.35 6.69 -11.48
CA GLY A 340 6.19 7.12 -12.60
C GLY A 340 7.54 6.41 -12.59
N ASN A 341 8.20 6.34 -11.44
CA ASN A 341 9.49 5.68 -11.27
C ASN A 341 9.44 4.19 -11.70
N VAL A 342 8.43 3.44 -11.23
CA VAL A 342 8.27 2.02 -11.59
C VAL A 342 7.92 1.85 -13.06
N LEU A 343 7.06 2.70 -13.63
CA LEU A 343 6.72 2.68 -15.05
C LEU A 343 7.93 2.94 -15.95
N ASN A 344 8.83 3.83 -15.54
CA ASN A 344 10.07 4.10 -16.28
C ASN A 344 11.00 2.87 -16.28
N ILE A 345 11.17 2.21 -15.12
CA ILE A 345 11.97 0.98 -15.02
C ILE A 345 11.39 -0.14 -15.89
N ILE A 346 10.05 -0.29 -15.90
CA ILE A 346 9.37 -1.25 -16.77
C ILE A 346 9.64 -0.91 -18.25
N ALA A 347 9.44 0.34 -18.66
CA ALA A 347 9.61 0.80 -20.03
C ALA A 347 11.05 0.57 -20.54
N GLU A 348 12.05 0.95 -19.74
CA GLU A 348 13.46 0.67 -20.04
C GLU A 348 13.72 -0.84 -20.23
N SER A 349 13.17 -1.66 -19.32
CA SER A 349 13.42 -3.11 -19.32
C SER A 349 12.82 -3.84 -20.52
N ILE A 350 11.79 -3.28 -21.17
CA ILE A 350 11.17 -3.85 -22.37
C ILE A 350 11.52 -3.07 -23.65
N GLY A 351 12.34 -2.02 -23.56
CA GLY A 351 12.75 -1.20 -24.70
C GLY A 351 11.58 -0.41 -25.33
N VAL A 352 10.77 0.20 -24.47
CA VAL A 352 9.74 1.18 -24.84
C VAL A 352 10.13 2.49 -24.15
N ILE A 353 10.53 3.47 -24.95
CA ILE A 353 10.89 4.82 -24.47
C ILE A 353 9.66 5.73 -24.53
#